data_c3165ac95816a0e53eebfcca9b259cc5
#
_entry.id   c3165ac95816a0e53eebfcca9b259cc5
#
_cell.length_a   1.000
_cell.length_b   1.000
_cell.length_c   1.000
_cell.angle_alpha   90.00
_cell.angle_beta   90.00
_cell.angle_gamma   90.00
#
_symmetry.space_group_name_H-M   'P 1'
#
loop_
_entity.id
_entity.type
_entity.pdbx_description
1 polymer ?
#
loop_
_entity_poly.entity_id
_entity_poly.type
_entity_poly.pdbx_seq_one_letter_code
_entity_poly.pdbx_strand_id
1 'polypeptide(L)'
;MKLILILLILLLIFFCKKKDKKIEYFTPVDALTSVKDKKNIIKLFKQCIKIMEENNIEYWIIGGTLLGSIRDKGLISWDDDTDIAIMKEHINKLLLLEDEFKKYNIGIVSWFGGYKLYDLNGTDIKRKDFKFPFVDIFTEIKKNDIYMFESELANKMWPLEKYKYDDIFPLKKYDFEDFQVYGPNKGLEIVNKLYSGWQNSGLKTYDHTTHTKTIEYKFNIDYDYTKKPYMWLYWDNKNIDNKNNPAIIDLCYDTVVKHCSESFEIVRLNKDNIESYIPELKHYKKYMTDLIIAHKVDIYRIMLLYKYGGVYLDSDIIVLKDPIEIMDKLKKYDFVGFGCTGYECKNGYGNPSNWLLASRPNTNLMGNILNKQLEIIENNKKFDYHDIGKILIWQELEKLFNQEYEYYHYPNTIDGTRDTEGKWVTTGRLFSNEKIEYDNEKDMLFCVYYNSSDMNINKLTRNEILSKDWNITKFIKKSLQI
;
A
#
# COMPACT_ATOMS: atom_id res chain seq x y z
N MET A 1 -34.92 -38.70 -15.11
CA MET A 1 -34.36 -38.47 -13.76
C MET A 1 -32.87 -38.13 -13.78
N LYS A 2 -31.99 -38.93 -14.41
CA LYS A 2 -30.53 -38.62 -14.42
C LYS A 2 -30.15 -37.23 -15.01
N LEU A 3 -30.86 -36.82 -16.11
CA LEU A 3 -30.58 -35.53 -16.76
C LEU A 3 -30.99 -34.33 -15.92
N ILE A 4 -32.09 -34.44 -15.15
CA ILE A 4 -32.55 -33.38 -14.23
C ILE A 4 -31.60 -33.25 -13.02
N LEU A 5 -31.05 -34.36 -12.54
CA LEU A 5 -30.09 -34.36 -11.45
C LEU A 5 -28.76 -33.72 -11.88
N ILE A 6 -28.30 -33.98 -13.12
CA ILE A 6 -27.10 -33.35 -13.69
C ILE A 6 -27.34 -31.86 -13.90
N LEU A 7 -28.51 -31.41 -14.37
CA LEU A 7 -28.84 -29.98 -14.47
C LEU A 7 -28.90 -29.29 -13.08
N LEU A 8 -29.46 -29.97 -12.09
CA LEU A 8 -29.50 -29.45 -10.72
C LEU A 8 -28.11 -29.38 -10.08
N ILE A 9 -27.22 -30.34 -10.35
CA ILE A 9 -25.82 -30.30 -9.90
C ILE A 9 -25.05 -29.20 -10.62
N LEU A 10 -25.25 -29.00 -11.93
CA LEU A 10 -24.65 -27.92 -12.69
C LEU A 10 -25.18 -26.54 -12.25
N LEU A 11 -26.47 -26.43 -11.92
CA LEU A 11 -27.05 -25.23 -11.32
C LEU A 11 -26.52 -25.00 -9.92
N LEU A 12 -26.37 -26.02 -9.08
CA LEU A 12 -25.73 -25.90 -7.77
C LEU A 12 -24.25 -25.52 -7.88
N ILE A 13 -23.50 -26.06 -8.83
CA ILE A 13 -22.12 -25.66 -9.12
C ILE A 13 -22.06 -24.22 -9.66
N PHE A 14 -23.06 -23.80 -10.42
CA PHE A 14 -23.15 -22.42 -10.92
C PHE A 14 -23.56 -21.43 -9.82
N PHE A 15 -24.40 -21.84 -8.87
CA PHE A 15 -24.77 -21.03 -7.68
C PHE A 15 -23.78 -21.16 -6.53
N CYS A 16 -23.02 -22.26 -6.45
CA CYS A 16 -21.91 -22.44 -5.49
C CYS A 16 -20.56 -21.91 -5.97
N LYS A 17 -20.42 -21.38 -7.20
CA LYS A 17 -19.43 -20.35 -7.45
C LYS A 17 -19.86 -19.12 -6.63
N LYS A 18 -19.61 -19.14 -5.31
CA LYS A 18 -19.35 -17.92 -4.59
C LYS A 18 -18.48 -17.11 -5.54
N LYS A 19 -18.96 -15.96 -5.97
CA LYS A 19 -18.07 -14.90 -6.43
C LYS A 19 -17.10 -14.71 -5.28
N ASP A 20 -15.93 -15.30 -5.39
CA ASP A 20 -14.80 -14.84 -4.61
C ASP A 20 -14.76 -13.36 -4.90
N LYS A 21 -15.09 -12.53 -3.91
CA LYS A 21 -14.92 -11.10 -4.02
C LYS A 21 -13.44 -10.95 -4.30
N LYS A 22 -13.08 -10.53 -5.52
CA LYS A 22 -11.72 -10.16 -5.84
C LYS A 22 -11.33 -9.09 -4.84
N ILE A 23 -10.45 -9.44 -3.94
CA ILE A 23 -9.88 -8.51 -2.99
C ILE A 23 -8.77 -7.82 -3.79
N GLU A 24 -9.08 -6.65 -4.31
CA GLU A 24 -8.07 -5.81 -4.95
C GLU A 24 -7.32 -5.09 -3.84
N TYR A 25 -6.04 -5.44 -3.67
CA TYR A 25 -5.14 -4.77 -2.75
C TYR A 25 -4.61 -3.53 -3.44
N PHE A 26 -5.11 -2.37 -3.08
CA PHE A 26 -4.60 -1.09 -3.54
C PHE A 26 -3.64 -0.49 -2.52
N THR A 27 -2.60 0.21 -2.98
CA THR A 27 -1.92 1.18 -2.14
C THR A 27 -2.87 2.35 -1.96
N PRO A 28 -3.22 2.65 -0.75
CA PRO A 28 -4.42 3.42 -0.48
C PRO A 28 -4.21 4.93 -0.42
N VAL A 29 -3.19 5.48 -1.05
CA VAL A 29 -3.01 6.95 -1.05
C VAL A 29 -4.26 7.64 -1.61
N ASP A 30 -4.88 7.07 -2.66
CA ASP A 30 -6.14 7.58 -3.20
C ASP A 30 -7.37 7.21 -2.34
N ALA A 31 -7.23 6.27 -1.42
CA ALA A 31 -8.27 5.90 -0.46
C ALA A 31 -8.13 6.61 0.88
N LEU A 32 -7.02 7.30 1.11
CA LEU A 32 -6.86 8.18 2.28
C LEU A 32 -7.83 9.35 2.16
N THR A 33 -8.41 9.70 3.28
CA THR A 33 -9.21 10.92 3.38
C THR A 33 -8.31 12.13 3.21
N SER A 34 -8.65 13.02 2.28
CA SER A 34 -7.82 14.20 2.01
C SER A 34 -7.64 15.04 3.28
N VAL A 35 -6.52 15.73 3.41
CA VAL A 35 -6.25 16.63 4.55
C VAL A 35 -7.37 17.65 4.72
N LYS A 36 -7.93 18.14 3.59
CA LYS A 36 -9.05 19.09 3.59
C LYS A 36 -10.31 18.44 4.14
N ASP A 37 -10.64 17.24 3.67
CA ASP A 37 -11.87 16.55 4.09
C ASP A 37 -11.75 16.10 5.55
N LYS A 38 -10.62 15.55 5.95
CA LYS A 38 -10.34 15.21 7.36
C LYS A 38 -10.59 16.44 8.26
N LYS A 39 -10.05 17.60 7.90
CA LYS A 39 -10.26 18.85 8.65
C LYS A 39 -11.73 19.27 8.73
N ASN A 40 -12.47 19.12 7.63
CA ASN A 40 -13.89 19.46 7.58
C ASN A 40 -14.76 18.50 8.40
N ILE A 41 -14.49 17.19 8.32
CA ILE A 41 -15.16 16.15 9.12
C ILE A 41 -14.96 16.42 10.61
N ILE A 42 -13.71 16.60 11.04
CA ILE A 42 -13.36 16.86 12.46
C ILE A 42 -14.04 18.15 12.96
N LYS A 43 -14.02 19.21 12.15
CA LYS A 43 -14.66 20.48 12.50
C LYS A 43 -16.16 20.31 12.69
N LEU A 44 -16.84 19.63 11.76
CA LEU A 44 -18.27 19.35 11.84
C LEU A 44 -18.59 18.52 13.08
N PHE A 45 -17.86 17.42 13.28
CA PHE A 45 -18.04 16.51 14.41
C PHE A 45 -17.89 17.25 15.74
N LYS A 46 -16.80 18.00 15.92
CA LYS A 46 -16.54 18.81 17.13
C LYS A 46 -17.67 19.79 17.44
N GLN A 47 -18.23 20.44 16.40
CA GLN A 47 -19.34 21.36 16.56
C GLN A 47 -20.66 20.64 16.91
N CYS A 48 -20.93 19.48 16.29
CA CYS A 48 -22.12 18.68 16.58
C CYS A 48 -22.15 18.20 18.03
N ILE A 49 -21.08 17.59 18.52
CA ILE A 49 -21.02 17.09 19.90
C ILE A 49 -21.07 18.22 20.92
N LYS A 50 -20.46 19.38 20.62
CA LYS A 50 -20.55 20.57 21.49
C LYS A 50 -21.99 20.99 21.68
N ILE A 51 -22.78 21.14 20.61
CA ILE A 51 -24.19 21.51 20.69
C ILE A 51 -25.00 20.48 21.49
N MET A 52 -24.71 19.19 21.28
CA MET A 52 -25.39 18.11 22.00
C MET A 52 -25.05 18.12 23.50
N GLU A 53 -23.78 18.31 23.88
CA GLU A 53 -23.34 18.38 25.28
C GLU A 53 -23.94 19.62 26.00
N GLU A 54 -23.91 20.80 25.37
CA GLU A 54 -24.49 22.04 25.90
C GLU A 54 -25.99 21.92 26.14
N ASN A 55 -26.66 21.04 25.39
CA ASN A 55 -28.08 20.76 25.53
C ASN A 55 -28.37 19.44 26.28
N ASN A 56 -27.44 18.84 26.98
CA ASN A 56 -27.59 17.59 27.72
C ASN A 56 -28.22 16.46 26.89
N ILE A 57 -27.77 16.27 25.67
CA ILE A 57 -28.04 15.08 24.86
C ILE A 57 -26.89 14.09 25.08
N GLU A 58 -27.20 12.99 25.73
CA GLU A 58 -26.23 11.92 25.94
C GLU A 58 -25.98 11.15 24.63
N TYR A 59 -24.72 11.00 24.27
CA TYR A 59 -24.27 10.26 23.09
C TYR A 59 -23.01 9.43 23.42
N TRP A 60 -22.68 8.47 22.59
CA TRP A 60 -21.37 7.79 22.60
C TRP A 60 -20.92 7.46 21.19
N ILE A 61 -19.58 7.48 20.99
CA ILE A 61 -18.97 7.08 19.72
C ILE A 61 -19.09 5.58 19.52
N ILE A 62 -19.32 5.14 18.27
CA ILE A 62 -19.45 3.75 17.86
C ILE A 62 -18.61 3.48 16.61
N GLY A 63 -18.65 2.25 16.12
CA GLY A 63 -18.12 1.89 14.81
C GLY A 63 -16.66 2.28 14.58
N GLY A 64 -16.39 2.84 13.39
CA GLY A 64 -15.07 3.35 12.98
C GLY A 64 -14.57 4.47 13.88
N THR A 65 -15.44 5.33 14.35
CA THR A 65 -15.11 6.45 15.24
C THR A 65 -14.58 5.96 16.60
N LEU A 66 -15.18 4.90 17.17
CA LEU A 66 -14.65 4.28 18.40
C LEU A 66 -13.28 3.61 18.17
N LEU A 67 -13.15 2.88 17.06
CA LEU A 67 -11.87 2.28 16.70
C LEU A 67 -10.77 3.34 16.53
N GLY A 68 -11.05 4.41 15.80
CA GLY A 68 -10.11 5.51 15.57
C GLY A 68 -9.71 6.20 16.88
N SER A 69 -10.66 6.44 17.78
CA SER A 69 -10.38 7.00 19.10
C SER A 69 -9.44 6.14 19.95
N ILE A 70 -9.61 4.79 19.90
CA ILE A 70 -8.77 3.86 20.67
C ILE A 70 -7.39 3.72 20.05
N ARG A 71 -7.30 3.53 18.72
CA ARG A 71 -6.07 3.20 18.02
C ARG A 71 -5.28 4.45 17.60
N ASP A 72 -5.96 5.38 16.90
CA ASP A 72 -5.32 6.51 16.20
C ASP A 72 -5.41 7.81 17.01
N LYS A 73 -6.15 7.83 18.10
CA LYS A 73 -6.51 9.01 18.89
C LYS A 73 -7.23 10.10 18.08
N GLY A 74 -7.97 9.69 17.07
CA GLY A 74 -8.68 10.59 16.15
C GLY A 74 -9.36 9.85 15.00
N LEU A 75 -9.63 10.58 13.93
CA LEU A 75 -10.20 10.03 12.71
C LEU A 75 -9.17 9.12 12.02
N ILE A 76 -9.56 7.89 11.71
CA ILE A 76 -8.75 6.95 10.95
C ILE A 76 -8.35 7.57 9.61
N SER A 77 -7.10 7.40 9.16
CA SER A 77 -6.54 8.10 7.99
C SER A 77 -7.31 7.87 6.68
N TRP A 78 -8.05 6.78 6.57
CA TRP A 78 -8.86 6.43 5.41
C TRP A 78 -10.37 6.48 5.68
N ASP A 79 -10.78 6.86 6.90
CA ASP A 79 -12.18 7.03 7.24
C ASP A 79 -12.67 8.41 6.83
N ASP A 80 -13.88 8.49 6.35
CA ASP A 80 -14.43 9.71 5.75
C ASP A 80 -15.81 10.11 6.33
N ASP A 81 -16.17 9.55 7.50
CA ASP A 81 -17.32 9.96 8.31
C ASP A 81 -17.04 9.81 9.81
N THR A 82 -18.04 10.09 10.63
CA THR A 82 -18.05 9.84 12.07
C THR A 82 -19.39 9.32 12.52
N ASP A 83 -19.36 8.33 13.43
CA ASP A 83 -20.54 7.63 13.93
C ASP A 83 -20.72 7.82 15.42
N ILE A 84 -21.93 8.17 15.83
CA ILE A 84 -22.34 8.18 17.23
C ILE A 84 -23.68 7.47 17.40
N ALA A 85 -23.94 7.01 18.61
CA ALA A 85 -25.23 6.50 19.02
C ALA A 85 -25.87 7.42 20.06
N ILE A 86 -27.18 7.50 20.03
CA ILE A 86 -28.01 8.14 21.08
C ILE A 86 -29.20 7.26 21.40
N MET A 87 -29.67 7.34 22.62
CA MET A 87 -30.90 6.65 23.00
C MET A 87 -32.14 7.31 22.36
N LYS A 88 -33.11 6.49 21.99
CA LYS A 88 -34.38 6.95 21.36
C LYS A 88 -35.08 8.08 22.12
N GLU A 89 -35.01 8.08 23.43
CA GLU A 89 -35.59 9.12 24.27
C GLU A 89 -35.01 10.52 24.04
N HIS A 90 -33.77 10.60 23.52
CA HIS A 90 -33.11 11.89 23.19
C HIS A 90 -33.46 12.42 21.81
N ILE A 91 -34.09 11.63 20.93
CA ILE A 91 -34.39 12.03 19.54
C ILE A 91 -35.27 13.30 19.45
N ASN A 92 -36.34 13.34 20.23
CA ASN A 92 -37.20 14.53 20.19
C ASN A 92 -36.44 15.79 20.60
N LYS A 93 -35.56 15.70 21.57
CA LYS A 93 -34.71 16.79 22.03
C LYS A 93 -33.69 17.20 20.95
N LEU A 94 -33.08 16.25 20.27
CA LEU A 94 -32.18 16.48 19.13
C LEU A 94 -32.91 17.28 18.03
N LEU A 95 -34.12 16.86 17.66
CA LEU A 95 -34.89 17.52 16.60
C LEU A 95 -35.30 18.94 16.94
N LEU A 96 -35.54 19.22 18.21
CA LEU A 96 -35.83 20.59 18.68
C LEU A 96 -34.62 21.54 18.56
N LEU A 97 -33.40 21.01 18.36
CA LEU A 97 -32.21 21.81 18.16
C LEU A 97 -31.92 22.14 16.69
N GLU A 98 -32.82 21.85 15.76
CA GLU A 98 -32.63 22.11 14.33
C GLU A 98 -32.20 23.55 14.05
N ASP A 99 -32.86 24.55 14.67
CA ASP A 99 -32.52 25.95 14.50
C ASP A 99 -31.18 26.32 15.15
N GLU A 100 -30.78 25.64 16.22
CA GLU A 100 -29.46 25.81 16.84
C GLU A 100 -28.38 25.28 15.92
N PHE A 101 -28.55 24.08 15.35
CA PHE A 101 -27.64 23.51 14.36
C PHE A 101 -27.49 24.40 13.11
N LYS A 102 -28.60 24.98 12.62
CA LYS A 102 -28.58 25.89 11.46
C LYS A 102 -27.73 27.14 11.68
N LYS A 103 -27.60 27.66 12.90
CA LYS A 103 -26.71 28.80 13.20
C LYS A 103 -25.25 28.50 12.88
N TYR A 104 -24.87 27.22 12.89
CA TYR A 104 -23.54 26.75 12.58
C TYR A 104 -23.44 26.11 11.18
N ASN A 105 -24.43 26.35 10.30
CA ASN A 105 -24.53 25.74 8.97
C ASN A 105 -24.61 24.21 9.00
N ILE A 106 -25.29 23.64 9.99
CA ILE A 106 -25.51 22.21 10.13
C ILE A 106 -26.98 21.89 9.87
N GLY A 107 -27.24 21.03 8.90
CA GLY A 107 -28.55 20.47 8.61
C GLY A 107 -28.76 19.15 9.33
N ILE A 108 -30.03 18.79 9.53
CA ILE A 108 -30.44 17.49 10.08
C ILE A 108 -31.38 16.79 9.11
N VAL A 109 -31.17 15.50 8.88
CA VAL A 109 -32.04 14.66 8.02
C VAL A 109 -32.18 13.28 8.60
N SER A 110 -33.35 12.65 8.42
CA SER A 110 -33.55 11.25 8.80
C SER A 110 -32.92 10.29 7.77
N TRP A 111 -32.44 9.16 8.24
CA TRP A 111 -31.99 8.05 7.41
C TRP A 111 -32.32 6.72 8.09
N PHE A 112 -32.03 5.59 7.43
CA PHE A 112 -32.46 4.27 7.92
C PHE A 112 -31.88 3.88 9.29
N GLY A 113 -30.71 4.40 9.69
CA GLY A 113 -30.06 4.14 10.99
C GLY A 113 -30.51 5.10 12.11
N GLY A 114 -31.13 6.23 11.74
CA GLY A 114 -31.49 7.29 12.64
C GLY A 114 -31.47 8.66 11.96
N TYR A 115 -30.43 9.46 12.21
CA TYR A 115 -30.30 10.81 11.67
C TYR A 115 -28.89 11.10 11.18
N LYS A 116 -28.74 12.06 10.27
CA LYS A 116 -27.47 12.64 9.88
C LYS A 116 -27.42 14.12 10.20
N LEU A 117 -26.33 14.56 10.79
CA LEU A 117 -25.99 15.97 10.88
C LEU A 117 -24.95 16.29 9.81
N TYR A 118 -25.24 17.20 8.89
CA TYR A 118 -24.39 17.43 7.73
C TYR A 118 -24.10 18.93 7.52
N ASP A 119 -22.96 19.23 6.89
CA ASP A 119 -22.59 20.61 6.55
C ASP A 119 -23.47 21.13 5.40
N LEU A 120 -24.28 22.17 5.67
CA LEU A 120 -25.13 22.82 4.66
C LEU A 120 -24.32 23.45 3.52
N ASN A 121 -23.05 23.82 3.78
CA ASN A 121 -22.12 24.34 2.79
C ASN A 121 -21.21 23.23 2.19
N GLY A 122 -21.50 22.00 2.52
CA GLY A 122 -20.73 20.83 2.08
C GLY A 122 -20.94 20.48 0.61
N THR A 123 -20.29 19.39 0.19
CA THR A 123 -20.37 18.88 -1.19
C THR A 123 -21.64 18.07 -1.40
N ASP A 124 -22.37 18.37 -2.46
CA ASP A 124 -23.58 17.64 -2.81
C ASP A 124 -23.30 16.18 -3.15
N ILE A 125 -24.07 15.27 -2.59
CA ILE A 125 -24.01 13.84 -2.91
C ILE A 125 -25.15 13.49 -3.87
N LYS A 126 -24.81 12.85 -4.99
CA LYS A 126 -25.80 12.53 -6.03
C LYS A 126 -26.99 11.74 -5.50
N ARG A 127 -28.21 12.25 -5.70
CA ARG A 127 -29.49 11.65 -5.28
C ARG A 127 -29.65 11.52 -3.75
N LYS A 128 -29.00 12.38 -2.99
CA LYS A 128 -29.17 12.48 -1.53
C LYS A 128 -29.69 13.88 -1.17
N ASP A 129 -30.40 13.95 -0.08
CA ASP A 129 -30.94 15.16 0.53
C ASP A 129 -30.03 15.72 1.65
N PHE A 130 -28.81 15.22 1.74
CA PHE A 130 -27.75 15.68 2.62
C PHE A 130 -26.44 15.82 1.86
N LYS A 131 -25.48 16.51 2.45
CA LYS A 131 -24.18 16.82 1.87
C LYS A 131 -23.04 16.16 2.66
N PHE A 132 -21.88 16.05 2.03
CA PHE A 132 -20.64 15.65 2.67
C PHE A 132 -19.86 16.90 3.16
N PRO A 133 -19.23 16.91 4.37
CA PRO A 133 -19.22 15.81 5.35
C PRO A 133 -20.50 15.75 6.20
N PHE A 134 -20.65 14.63 6.91
CA PHE A 134 -21.76 14.40 7.84
C PHE A 134 -21.32 13.55 9.05
N VAL A 135 -22.13 13.59 10.10
CA VAL A 135 -22.06 12.74 11.29
C VAL A 135 -23.28 11.82 11.29
N ASP A 136 -23.05 10.52 11.38
CA ASP A 136 -24.12 9.53 11.49
C ASP A 136 -24.55 9.37 12.93
N ILE A 137 -25.85 9.53 13.17
CA ILE A 137 -26.47 9.33 14.47
C ILE A 137 -27.33 8.07 14.40
N PHE A 138 -26.89 7.03 15.05
CA PHE A 138 -27.65 5.81 15.22
C PHE A 138 -28.58 5.92 16.41
N THR A 139 -29.85 5.60 16.18
CA THR A 139 -30.84 5.54 17.28
C THR A 139 -30.80 4.19 17.93
N GLU A 140 -30.54 4.16 19.24
CA GLU A 140 -30.57 2.93 20.03
C GLU A 140 -31.80 2.82 20.94
N ILE A 141 -32.19 1.57 21.19
CA ILE A 141 -33.25 1.17 22.13
C ILE A 141 -32.74 0.08 23.06
N LYS A 142 -33.34 0.01 24.25
CA LYS A 142 -33.16 -1.12 25.16
C LYS A 142 -34.29 -2.12 24.96
N LYS A 143 -33.94 -3.38 24.63
CA LYS A 143 -34.89 -4.50 24.50
C LYS A 143 -34.33 -5.72 25.21
N ASN A 144 -35.08 -6.24 26.22
CA ASN A 144 -34.66 -7.41 27.03
C ASN A 144 -33.24 -7.26 27.60
N ASP A 145 -32.93 -6.12 28.20
CA ASP A 145 -31.63 -5.73 28.77
C ASP A 145 -30.46 -5.68 27.78
N ILE A 146 -30.75 -5.69 26.49
CA ILE A 146 -29.79 -5.49 25.42
C ILE A 146 -30.04 -4.13 24.75
N TYR A 147 -28.98 -3.35 24.59
CA TYR A 147 -28.92 -2.12 23.80
C TYR A 147 -28.61 -2.51 22.36
N MET A 148 -29.39 -1.99 21.42
CA MET A 148 -29.30 -2.31 20.00
C MET A 148 -29.93 -1.19 19.16
N PHE A 149 -29.62 -1.15 17.89
CA PHE A 149 -30.26 -0.16 17.00
C PHE A 149 -31.78 -0.32 16.98
N GLU A 150 -32.50 0.79 16.94
CA GLU A 150 -33.95 0.80 16.72
C GLU A 150 -34.30 0.21 15.35
N SER A 151 -33.49 0.52 14.33
CA SER A 151 -33.68 0.06 12.96
C SER A 151 -33.39 -1.42 12.80
N GLU A 152 -34.36 -2.20 12.33
CA GLU A 152 -34.16 -3.60 11.96
C GLU A 152 -33.15 -3.78 10.83
N LEU A 153 -33.09 -2.83 9.87
CA LEU A 153 -32.13 -2.86 8.77
C LEU A 153 -30.70 -2.66 9.30
N ALA A 154 -30.52 -1.69 10.20
CA ALA A 154 -29.22 -1.48 10.85
C ALA A 154 -28.77 -2.71 11.62
N ASN A 155 -29.66 -3.33 12.39
CA ASN A 155 -29.35 -4.60 13.11
C ASN A 155 -29.00 -5.77 12.18
N LYS A 156 -29.51 -5.81 10.95
CA LYS A 156 -29.14 -6.81 9.94
C LYS A 156 -27.77 -6.50 9.30
N MET A 157 -27.46 -5.23 9.11
CA MET A 157 -26.19 -4.79 8.55
C MET A 157 -25.04 -4.94 9.53
N TRP A 158 -25.28 -4.62 10.81
CA TRP A 158 -24.30 -4.68 11.90
C TRP A 158 -24.80 -5.59 13.06
N PRO A 159 -24.85 -6.91 12.86
CA PRO A 159 -25.49 -7.83 13.79
C PRO A 159 -24.76 -7.99 15.14
N LEU A 160 -23.48 -7.57 15.20
CA LEU A 160 -22.65 -7.60 16.39
C LEU A 160 -22.81 -6.35 17.28
N GLU A 161 -23.44 -5.29 16.81
CA GLU A 161 -23.73 -4.05 17.56
C GLU A 161 -24.89 -4.28 18.56
N LYS A 162 -24.64 -5.08 19.58
CA LYS A 162 -25.58 -5.44 20.66
C LYS A 162 -24.82 -5.56 21.96
N TYR A 163 -25.25 -4.83 22.97
CA TYR A 163 -24.51 -4.60 24.19
C TYR A 163 -25.38 -4.71 25.46
N LYS A 164 -24.75 -5.07 26.57
CA LYS A 164 -25.36 -4.94 27.89
C LYS A 164 -25.15 -3.54 28.43
N TYR A 165 -25.88 -3.18 29.49
CA TYR A 165 -25.73 -1.89 30.15
C TYR A 165 -24.27 -1.58 30.51
N ASP A 166 -23.59 -2.50 31.22
CA ASP A 166 -22.21 -2.33 31.67
C ASP A 166 -21.17 -2.26 30.55
N ASP A 167 -21.54 -2.61 29.31
CA ASP A 167 -20.65 -2.48 28.16
C ASP A 167 -20.61 -1.01 27.67
N ILE A 168 -21.77 -0.32 27.78
CA ILE A 168 -21.92 1.06 27.33
C ILE A 168 -21.75 2.03 28.50
N PHE A 169 -22.38 1.80 29.65
CA PHE A 169 -22.45 2.72 30.78
C PHE A 169 -21.63 2.25 32.00
N PRO A 170 -21.11 3.20 32.82
CA PRO A 170 -21.13 4.63 32.60
C PRO A 170 -20.24 5.03 31.43
N LEU A 171 -20.67 6.03 30.63
CA LEU A 171 -19.86 6.54 29.53
C LEU A 171 -18.49 7.04 30.03
N LYS A 172 -17.47 6.86 29.22
CA LYS A 172 -16.10 7.33 29.45
C LYS A 172 -15.70 8.36 28.43
N LYS A 173 -14.73 9.22 28.78
CA LYS A 173 -14.12 10.12 27.82
C LYS A 173 -12.95 9.44 27.13
N TYR A 174 -12.89 9.64 25.82
CA TYR A 174 -11.86 9.15 24.90
C TYR A 174 -11.22 10.32 24.19
N ASP A 175 -9.92 10.24 23.95
CA ASP A 175 -9.21 11.24 23.16
C ASP A 175 -9.61 11.10 21.68
N PHE A 176 -9.87 12.22 21.02
CA PHE A 176 -10.17 12.29 19.60
C PHE A 176 -9.62 13.60 19.03
N GLU A 177 -8.53 13.51 18.25
CA GLU A 177 -7.76 14.66 17.75
C GLU A 177 -7.31 15.59 18.92
N ASP A 178 -7.74 16.85 18.92
CA ASP A 178 -7.44 17.86 19.95
C ASP A 178 -8.52 18.01 21.04
N PHE A 179 -9.50 17.10 21.10
CA PHE A 179 -10.62 17.15 22.05
C PHE A 179 -10.98 15.76 22.59
N GLN A 180 -11.93 15.71 23.49
CA GLN A 180 -12.46 14.47 24.05
C GLN A 180 -13.90 14.25 23.65
N VAL A 181 -14.30 13.00 23.51
CA VAL A 181 -15.64 12.54 23.16
C VAL A 181 -16.12 11.51 24.17
N TYR A 182 -17.44 11.39 24.35
CA TYR A 182 -17.98 10.30 25.12
C TYR A 182 -18.00 9.01 24.30
N GLY A 183 -17.65 7.92 24.95
CA GLY A 183 -17.66 6.58 24.37
C GLY A 183 -18.08 5.54 25.40
N PRO A 184 -18.25 4.27 24.98
CA PRO A 184 -18.74 3.20 25.83
C PRO A 184 -17.73 2.84 26.93
N ASN A 185 -18.27 2.31 28.05
CA ASN A 185 -17.47 1.88 29.21
C ASN A 185 -16.36 0.87 28.84
N LYS A 186 -16.72 -0.13 28.00
CA LYS A 186 -15.81 -1.21 27.58
C LYS A 186 -15.40 -1.09 26.10
N GLY A 187 -14.97 0.11 25.66
CA GLY A 187 -14.70 0.39 24.27
C GLY A 187 -13.68 -0.57 23.64
N LEU A 188 -12.60 -0.92 24.34
CA LEU A 188 -11.60 -1.88 23.83
C LEU A 188 -12.19 -3.29 23.60
N GLU A 189 -13.05 -3.76 24.48
CA GLU A 189 -13.73 -5.05 24.34
C GLU A 189 -14.71 -5.04 23.16
N ILE A 190 -15.40 -3.92 22.97
CA ILE A 190 -16.29 -3.68 21.83
C ILE A 190 -15.50 -3.71 20.53
N VAL A 191 -14.39 -2.98 20.44
CA VAL A 191 -13.52 -2.98 19.26
C VAL A 191 -12.96 -4.36 18.96
N ASN A 192 -12.50 -5.10 19.97
CA ASN A 192 -12.04 -6.49 19.79
C ASN A 192 -13.14 -7.42 19.28
N LYS A 193 -14.39 -7.18 19.65
CA LYS A 193 -15.55 -7.93 19.17
C LYS A 193 -15.90 -7.62 17.72
N LEU A 194 -15.83 -6.35 17.32
CA LEU A 194 -16.27 -5.87 16.01
C LEU A 194 -15.20 -6.04 14.93
N TYR A 195 -13.93 -5.84 15.26
CA TYR A 195 -12.83 -5.71 14.30
C TYR A 195 -11.71 -6.70 14.57
N SER A 196 -11.73 -7.85 13.90
CA SER A 196 -10.64 -8.83 14.01
C SER A 196 -9.35 -8.28 13.39
N GLY A 197 -8.24 -8.34 14.14
CA GLY A 197 -6.91 -7.91 13.64
C GLY A 197 -6.73 -6.40 13.49
N TRP A 198 -7.59 -5.60 14.12
CA TRP A 198 -7.60 -4.13 14.01
C TRP A 198 -6.27 -3.46 14.41
N GLN A 199 -5.45 -4.12 15.23
CA GLN A 199 -4.15 -3.62 15.68
C GLN A 199 -3.16 -3.48 14.52
N ASN A 200 -3.25 -4.39 13.53
CA ASN A 200 -2.26 -4.50 12.47
C ASN A 200 -2.83 -4.22 11.07
N SER A 201 -4.15 -4.19 10.92
CA SER A 201 -4.79 -4.01 9.63
C SER A 201 -6.05 -3.15 9.70
N GLY A 202 -6.37 -2.52 8.58
CA GLY A 202 -7.60 -1.76 8.37
C GLY A 202 -8.25 -2.11 7.04
N LEU A 203 -9.50 -1.73 6.90
CA LEU A 203 -10.31 -2.01 5.72
C LEU A 203 -11.18 -0.81 5.38
N LYS A 204 -11.21 -0.40 4.11
CA LYS A 204 -12.22 0.54 3.57
C LYS A 204 -12.98 -0.15 2.45
N THR A 205 -14.29 -0.15 2.53
CA THR A 205 -15.20 -0.77 1.56
C THR A 205 -16.27 0.19 1.05
N TYR A 206 -16.27 1.41 1.58
CA TYR A 206 -17.27 2.42 1.28
C TYR A 206 -16.63 3.80 1.17
N ASP A 207 -17.16 4.63 0.30
CA ASP A 207 -16.79 6.03 0.10
C ASP A 207 -18.01 6.90 0.41
N HIS A 208 -17.92 7.67 1.48
CA HIS A 208 -19.01 8.52 1.94
C HIS A 208 -19.09 9.84 1.16
N THR A 209 -18.02 10.25 0.47
CA THR A 209 -18.02 11.43 -0.40
C THR A 209 -18.93 11.24 -1.61
N THR A 210 -18.95 10.03 -2.16
CA THR A 210 -19.80 9.60 -3.28
C THR A 210 -21.01 8.79 -2.84
N HIS A 211 -21.02 8.33 -1.59
CA HIS A 211 -21.99 7.45 -0.98
C HIS A 211 -22.18 6.13 -1.75
N THR A 212 -21.08 5.52 -2.13
CA THR A 212 -21.04 4.27 -2.91
C THR A 212 -20.07 3.24 -2.30
N LYS A 213 -20.33 1.95 -2.60
CA LYS A 213 -19.34 0.92 -2.29
C LYS A 213 -18.11 1.12 -3.15
N THR A 214 -16.95 1.06 -2.52
CA THR A 214 -15.66 1.01 -3.21
C THR A 214 -15.22 -0.44 -3.43
N ILE A 215 -14.13 -0.60 -4.15
CA ILE A 215 -13.31 -1.79 -4.03
C ILE A 215 -12.81 -1.91 -2.58
N GLU A 216 -12.44 -3.12 -2.18
CA GLU A 216 -11.94 -3.37 -0.83
C GLU A 216 -10.48 -2.92 -0.73
N TYR A 217 -10.24 -1.81 0.00
CA TYR A 217 -8.89 -1.36 0.32
C TYR A 217 -8.44 -1.98 1.64
N LYS A 218 -7.28 -2.63 1.66
CA LYS A 218 -6.63 -3.10 2.88
C LYS A 218 -5.45 -2.22 3.24
N PHE A 219 -5.33 -1.88 4.51
CA PHE A 219 -4.28 -1.04 5.06
C PHE A 219 -3.44 -1.85 6.04
N ASN A 220 -2.13 -1.66 5.98
CA ASN A 220 -1.23 -2.05 7.05
C ASN A 220 -1.07 -0.86 8.00
N ILE A 221 -1.39 -1.03 9.26
CA ILE A 221 -1.38 0.05 10.27
C ILE A 221 0.05 0.57 10.51
N ASP A 222 1.04 -0.31 10.41
CA ASP A 222 2.45 0.07 10.62
C ASP A 222 3.06 0.81 9.40
N TYR A 223 2.31 0.95 8.30
CA TYR A 223 2.79 1.62 7.09
C TYR A 223 2.21 3.02 6.97
N ASP A 224 3.08 4.03 7.00
CA ASP A 224 2.68 5.43 6.85
C ASP A 224 2.52 5.79 5.37
N TYR A 225 1.29 5.70 4.88
CA TYR A 225 0.93 6.01 3.49
C TYR A 225 1.03 7.50 3.13
N THR A 226 1.30 8.38 4.09
CA THR A 226 1.53 9.82 3.83
C THR A 226 2.98 10.11 3.46
N LYS A 227 3.89 9.17 3.72
CA LYS A 227 5.30 9.30 3.38
C LYS A 227 5.56 8.94 1.92
N LYS A 228 6.64 9.52 1.39
CA LYS A 228 7.16 9.10 0.10
C LYS A 228 7.45 7.60 0.13
N PRO A 229 7.12 6.85 -0.95
CA PRO A 229 7.50 5.45 -1.05
C PRO A 229 9.03 5.32 -1.05
N TYR A 230 9.51 4.23 -0.49
CA TYR A 230 10.93 3.97 -0.46
C TYR A 230 11.47 3.58 -1.84
N MET A 231 12.67 4.07 -2.15
CA MET A 231 13.53 3.55 -3.21
C MET A 231 14.78 2.96 -2.56
N TRP A 232 14.87 1.66 -2.56
CA TRP A 232 15.94 0.90 -1.92
C TRP A 232 17.06 0.61 -2.90
N LEU A 233 18.30 0.93 -2.54
CA LEU A 233 19.50 0.56 -3.27
C LEU A 233 20.48 -0.10 -2.30
N TYR A 234 21.21 -1.11 -2.75
CA TYR A 234 22.24 -1.74 -1.96
C TYR A 234 23.55 -1.80 -2.71
N TRP A 235 24.62 -1.35 -2.08
CA TRP A 235 25.97 -1.50 -2.60
C TRP A 235 26.95 -1.73 -1.47
N ASP A 236 27.79 -2.78 -1.60
CA ASP A 236 28.86 -3.07 -0.66
C ASP A 236 30.20 -3.17 -1.40
N ASN A 237 31.19 -2.42 -0.92
CA ASN A 237 32.53 -2.47 -1.46
C ASN A 237 33.21 -3.79 -1.10
N LYS A 238 33.60 -4.57 -2.09
CA LYS A 238 34.35 -5.81 -1.88
C LYS A 238 35.78 -5.58 -1.37
N ASN A 239 36.34 -4.39 -1.59
CA ASN A 239 37.70 -4.03 -1.17
C ASN A 239 37.66 -3.34 0.18
N ILE A 240 38.15 -4.02 1.21
CA ILE A 240 38.23 -3.54 2.59
C ILE A 240 39.08 -2.24 2.68
N ASP A 241 39.99 -2.02 1.74
CA ASP A 241 40.93 -0.88 1.75
C ASP A 241 40.38 0.38 1.03
N ASN A 242 39.30 0.29 0.24
CA ASN A 242 38.71 1.42 -0.47
C ASN A 242 37.39 1.82 0.16
N LYS A 243 37.43 2.88 0.97
CA LYS A 243 36.24 3.47 1.60
C LYS A 243 35.25 4.10 0.60
N ASN A 244 35.65 4.30 -0.65
CA ASN A 244 34.88 4.96 -1.68
C ASN A 244 34.25 3.94 -2.63
N ASN A 245 33.03 4.19 -3.03
CA ASN A 245 32.38 3.41 -4.09
C ASN A 245 33.09 3.65 -5.44
N PRO A 246 32.99 2.69 -6.40
CA PRO A 246 33.39 2.96 -7.78
C PRO A 246 32.66 4.18 -8.32
N ALA A 247 33.38 5.04 -9.05
CA ALA A 247 32.83 6.29 -9.57
C ALA A 247 31.60 6.06 -10.47
N ILE A 248 31.53 4.95 -11.18
CA ILE A 248 30.36 4.59 -12.00
C ILE A 248 29.11 4.35 -11.14
N ILE A 249 29.27 3.70 -9.98
CA ILE A 249 28.15 3.45 -9.05
C ILE A 249 27.67 4.76 -8.42
N ASP A 250 28.58 5.69 -8.13
CA ASP A 250 28.19 7.00 -7.65
C ASP A 250 27.52 7.84 -8.76
N LEU A 251 27.94 7.71 -10.02
CA LEU A 251 27.25 8.32 -11.17
C LEU A 251 25.83 7.75 -11.35
N CYS A 252 25.65 6.45 -11.23
CA CYS A 252 24.30 5.83 -11.23
C CYS A 252 23.45 6.40 -10.08
N TYR A 253 24.00 6.44 -8.87
CA TYR A 253 23.31 7.00 -7.72
C TYR A 253 22.92 8.48 -7.91
N ASP A 254 23.79 9.30 -8.52
CA ASP A 254 23.46 10.70 -8.84
C ASP A 254 22.23 10.81 -9.76
N THR A 255 22.07 9.87 -10.71
CA THR A 255 20.88 9.84 -11.58
C THR A 255 19.62 9.48 -10.78
N VAL A 256 19.74 8.56 -9.82
CA VAL A 256 18.64 8.22 -8.90
C VAL A 256 18.24 9.45 -8.09
N VAL A 257 19.20 10.11 -7.46
CA VAL A 257 18.92 11.32 -6.66
C VAL A 257 18.25 12.39 -7.52
N LYS A 258 18.78 12.64 -8.73
CA LYS A 258 18.24 13.66 -9.62
C LYS A 258 16.78 13.43 -9.99
N HIS A 259 16.42 12.20 -10.33
CA HIS A 259 15.09 11.90 -10.87
C HIS A 259 14.08 11.44 -9.81
N CYS A 260 14.54 10.88 -8.69
CA CYS A 260 13.65 10.22 -7.74
C CYS A 260 13.49 10.96 -6.41
N SER A 261 14.34 11.95 -6.07
CA SER A 261 14.32 12.55 -4.73
C SER A 261 13.04 13.33 -4.38
N GLU A 262 12.30 13.81 -5.38
CA GLU A 262 11.02 14.48 -5.14
C GLU A 262 9.89 13.49 -4.86
N SER A 263 9.93 12.32 -5.48
CA SER A 263 8.86 11.31 -5.46
C SER A 263 9.09 10.17 -4.48
N PHE A 264 10.36 9.88 -4.15
CA PHE A 264 10.75 8.76 -3.30
C PHE A 264 11.61 9.20 -2.11
N GLU A 265 11.54 8.43 -1.03
CA GLU A 265 12.56 8.42 0.01
C GLU A 265 13.67 7.44 -0.40
N ILE A 266 14.81 8.00 -0.83
CA ILE A 266 15.92 7.22 -1.35
C ILE A 266 16.77 6.70 -0.19
N VAL A 267 16.92 5.38 -0.10
CA VAL A 267 17.72 4.73 0.93
C VAL A 267 18.86 3.97 0.30
N ARG A 268 20.08 4.47 0.49
CA ARG A 268 21.30 3.78 0.07
C ARG A 268 21.82 2.89 1.19
N LEU A 269 21.72 1.59 0.97
CA LEU A 269 22.08 0.56 1.93
C LEU A 269 23.47 -0.01 1.67
N ASN A 270 24.09 -0.47 2.73
CA ASN A 270 25.35 -1.23 2.72
C ASN A 270 25.38 -2.18 3.93
N LYS A 271 26.50 -2.88 4.14
CA LYS A 271 26.67 -3.82 5.27
C LYS A 271 26.53 -3.16 6.66
N ASP A 272 26.79 -1.85 6.76
CA ASP A 272 26.85 -1.17 8.05
C ASP A 272 25.47 -0.66 8.50
N ASN A 273 24.53 -0.41 7.55
CA ASN A 273 23.22 0.14 7.86
C ASN A 273 22.02 -0.80 7.56
N ILE A 274 22.22 -1.89 6.82
CA ILE A 274 21.12 -2.80 6.42
C ILE A 274 20.37 -3.37 7.65
N GLU A 275 21.08 -3.69 8.73
CA GLU A 275 20.48 -4.27 9.93
C GLU A 275 19.58 -3.28 10.69
N SER A 276 19.72 -1.96 10.48
CA SER A 276 18.80 -0.98 11.07
C SER A 276 17.41 -1.02 10.42
N TYR A 277 17.33 -1.42 9.17
CA TYR A 277 16.06 -1.62 8.45
C TYR A 277 15.53 -3.04 8.60
N ILE A 278 16.42 -4.04 8.62
CA ILE A 278 16.06 -5.45 8.74
C ILE A 278 16.78 -6.04 9.97
N PRO A 279 16.35 -5.72 11.19
CA PRO A 279 16.98 -6.26 12.42
C PRO A 279 16.88 -7.79 12.52
N GLU A 280 15.95 -8.42 11.82
CA GLU A 280 15.76 -9.87 11.70
C GLU A 280 16.98 -10.56 11.06
N LEU A 281 17.80 -9.83 10.29
CA LEU A 281 19.04 -10.36 9.70
C LEU A 281 20.00 -10.92 10.75
N LYS A 282 19.98 -10.41 11.98
CA LYS A 282 20.80 -10.94 13.09
C LYS A 282 20.55 -12.44 13.31
N HIS A 283 19.30 -12.86 13.16
CA HIS A 283 18.91 -14.27 13.30
C HIS A 283 19.43 -15.13 12.15
N TYR A 284 19.42 -14.59 10.93
CA TYR A 284 19.80 -15.33 9.70
C TYR A 284 21.27 -15.20 9.33
N LYS A 285 22.03 -14.35 10.00
CA LYS A 285 23.44 -14.06 9.68
C LYS A 285 24.31 -15.31 9.60
N LYS A 286 24.11 -16.27 10.50
CA LYS A 286 24.82 -17.56 10.54
C LYS A 286 24.59 -18.43 9.29
N TYR A 287 23.41 -18.33 8.66
CA TYR A 287 23.06 -19.07 7.44
C TYR A 287 23.52 -18.36 6.17
N MET A 288 23.91 -17.09 6.28
CA MET A 288 24.34 -16.26 5.16
C MET A 288 25.87 -16.12 5.06
N THR A 289 26.64 -16.69 5.97
CA THR A 289 28.09 -16.46 6.07
C THR A 289 28.79 -16.78 4.76
N ASP A 290 28.51 -17.93 4.16
CA ASP A 290 29.16 -18.43 2.95
C ASP A 290 28.49 -17.98 1.64
N LEU A 291 27.38 -17.21 1.73
CA LEU A 291 26.72 -16.69 0.56
C LEU A 291 27.53 -15.56 -0.09
N ILE A 292 27.60 -15.57 -1.41
CA ILE A 292 28.11 -14.42 -2.18
C ILE A 292 27.19 -13.22 -2.00
N ILE A 293 27.74 -12.02 -2.22
CA ILE A 293 26.98 -10.78 -1.99
C ILE A 293 25.68 -10.71 -2.82
N ALA A 294 25.70 -11.21 -4.06
CA ALA A 294 24.53 -11.24 -4.92
C ALA A 294 23.36 -12.01 -4.28
N HIS A 295 23.64 -13.20 -3.72
CA HIS A 295 22.62 -13.99 -3.03
C HIS A 295 22.10 -13.33 -1.75
N LYS A 296 22.99 -12.65 -0.99
CA LYS A 296 22.56 -11.87 0.18
C LYS A 296 21.61 -10.75 -0.24
N VAL A 297 21.94 -10.05 -1.32
CA VAL A 297 21.11 -8.97 -1.86
C VAL A 297 19.78 -9.48 -2.39
N ASP A 298 19.75 -10.69 -2.99
CA ASP A 298 18.48 -11.31 -3.41
C ASP A 298 17.53 -11.56 -2.24
N ILE A 299 18.06 -11.83 -1.05
CA ILE A 299 17.25 -11.95 0.17
C ILE A 299 16.89 -10.57 0.71
N TYR A 300 17.85 -9.63 0.77
CA TYR A 300 17.62 -8.29 1.32
C TYR A 300 16.51 -7.55 0.58
N ARG A 301 16.49 -7.59 -0.78
CA ARG A 301 15.46 -6.92 -1.59
C ARG A 301 14.06 -7.44 -1.29
N ILE A 302 13.91 -8.75 -1.07
CA ILE A 302 12.60 -9.34 -0.73
C ILE A 302 12.20 -8.98 0.71
N MET A 303 13.12 -9.04 1.68
CA MET A 303 12.84 -8.63 3.07
C MET A 303 12.40 -7.17 3.16
N LEU A 304 13.10 -6.26 2.44
CA LEU A 304 12.75 -4.83 2.39
C LEU A 304 11.37 -4.60 1.78
N LEU A 305 11.12 -5.21 0.62
CA LEU A 305 9.84 -5.08 -0.07
C LEU A 305 8.70 -5.72 0.70
N TYR A 306 8.93 -6.86 1.35
CA TYR A 306 7.91 -7.47 2.20
C TYR A 306 7.57 -6.59 3.40
N LYS A 307 8.58 -6.01 4.06
CA LYS A 307 8.39 -5.23 5.28
C LYS A 307 7.88 -3.81 5.02
N TYR A 308 8.45 -3.13 4.04
CA TYR A 308 8.22 -1.70 3.82
C TYR A 308 7.56 -1.38 2.48
N GLY A 309 7.56 -2.31 1.53
CA GLY A 309 7.15 -2.00 0.17
C GLY A 309 8.08 -1.04 -0.55
N GLY A 310 7.57 -0.41 -1.60
CA GLY A 310 8.31 0.54 -2.44
C GLY A 310 9.00 -0.13 -3.62
N VAL A 311 10.10 0.45 -4.05
CA VAL A 311 10.89 0.02 -5.21
C VAL A 311 12.29 -0.37 -4.76
N TYR A 312 12.72 -1.59 -5.06
CA TYR A 312 14.12 -1.97 -5.00
C TYR A 312 14.76 -1.81 -6.38
N LEU A 313 15.92 -1.16 -6.44
CA LEU A 313 16.66 -0.88 -7.66
C LEU A 313 18.13 -1.28 -7.45
N ASP A 314 18.71 -2.07 -8.38
CA ASP A 314 20.15 -2.37 -8.35
C ASP A 314 20.97 -1.08 -8.53
N SER A 315 22.10 -0.98 -7.84
CA SER A 315 22.87 0.26 -7.77
C SER A 315 23.67 0.59 -9.04
N ASP A 316 23.70 -0.32 -10.01
CA ASP A 316 24.35 -0.16 -11.31
C ASP A 316 23.36 0.24 -12.44
N ILE A 317 22.28 0.89 -12.08
CA ILE A 317 21.23 1.33 -13.00
C ILE A 317 21.29 2.85 -13.17
N ILE A 318 21.20 3.33 -14.40
CA ILE A 318 21.05 4.75 -14.74
C ILE A 318 19.56 5.06 -14.84
N VAL A 319 19.07 5.97 -14.02
CA VAL A 319 17.70 6.45 -14.08
C VAL A 319 17.63 7.62 -15.08
N LEU A 320 16.71 7.54 -16.02
CA LEU A 320 16.54 8.54 -17.09
C LEU A 320 15.37 9.47 -16.84
N LYS A 321 14.37 9.01 -16.10
CA LYS A 321 13.15 9.75 -15.70
C LYS A 321 12.67 9.28 -14.35
N ASP A 322 11.82 10.09 -13.70
CA ASP A 322 11.13 9.70 -12.49
C ASP A 322 10.23 8.47 -12.73
N PRO A 323 10.48 7.34 -12.05
CA PRO A 323 9.71 6.12 -12.21
C PRO A 323 8.47 6.07 -11.31
N ILE A 324 7.94 7.20 -10.86
CA ILE A 324 6.80 7.27 -9.93
C ILE A 324 5.55 6.52 -10.46
N GLU A 325 5.42 6.40 -11.78
CA GLU A 325 4.34 5.62 -12.40
C GLU A 325 4.30 4.15 -11.97
N ILE A 326 5.44 3.60 -11.48
CA ILE A 326 5.49 2.26 -10.90
C ILE A 326 4.57 2.17 -9.67
N MET A 327 4.52 3.24 -8.87
CA MET A 327 3.64 3.30 -7.70
C MET A 327 2.17 3.36 -8.12
N ASP A 328 1.85 3.99 -9.26
CA ASP A 328 0.49 3.96 -9.81
C ASP A 328 0.08 2.54 -10.25
N LYS A 329 1.02 1.76 -10.78
CA LYS A 329 0.76 0.34 -11.08
C LYS A 329 0.53 -0.48 -9.80
N LEU A 330 1.26 -0.19 -8.72
CA LEU A 330 1.07 -0.84 -7.42
C LEU A 330 -0.28 -0.52 -6.77
N LYS A 331 -1.01 0.49 -7.23
CA LYS A 331 -2.41 0.70 -6.83
C LYS A 331 -3.31 -0.45 -7.29
N LYS A 332 -2.96 -1.09 -8.41
CA LYS A 332 -3.74 -2.17 -9.01
C LYS A 332 -3.11 -3.55 -8.80
N TYR A 333 -1.79 -3.63 -8.75
CA TYR A 333 -1.04 -4.87 -8.72
C TYR A 333 -0.26 -5.04 -7.41
N ASP A 334 -0.05 -6.26 -6.95
CA ASP A 334 0.78 -6.55 -5.78
C ASP A 334 2.27 -6.43 -6.07
N PHE A 335 2.62 -6.61 -7.33
CA PHE A 335 4.00 -6.63 -7.79
C PHE A 335 4.13 -5.93 -9.15
N VAL A 336 5.21 -5.18 -9.29
CA VAL A 336 5.64 -4.60 -10.56
C VAL A 336 7.10 -4.95 -10.79
N GLY A 337 7.41 -5.44 -11.98
CA GLY A 337 8.76 -5.79 -12.39
C GLY A 337 9.00 -5.50 -13.86
N PHE A 338 10.24 -5.66 -14.29
CA PHE A 338 10.67 -5.56 -15.68
C PHE A 338 11.05 -6.94 -16.18
N GLY A 339 10.77 -7.21 -17.43
CA GLY A 339 11.13 -8.48 -18.02
C GLY A 339 10.46 -8.73 -19.35
N CYS A 340 10.68 -9.92 -19.88
CA CYS A 340 10.13 -10.32 -21.13
C CYS A 340 8.63 -10.63 -20.98
N THR A 341 7.79 -10.06 -21.84
CA THR A 341 6.33 -10.25 -21.86
C THR A 341 5.87 -11.19 -22.99
N GLY A 342 6.78 -11.67 -23.84
CA GLY A 342 6.46 -12.46 -25.04
C GLY A 342 6.38 -13.97 -24.80
N TYR A 343 5.98 -14.70 -25.86
CA TYR A 343 5.93 -16.18 -25.88
C TYR A 343 7.28 -16.83 -25.52
N GLU A 344 8.39 -16.19 -25.89
CA GLU A 344 9.77 -16.65 -25.60
C GLU A 344 10.05 -16.69 -24.09
N CYS A 345 9.30 -15.93 -23.30
CA CYS A 345 9.43 -15.89 -21.85
C CYS A 345 8.85 -17.12 -21.16
N LYS A 346 7.88 -17.77 -21.79
CA LYS A 346 7.26 -19.01 -21.27
C LYS A 346 8.22 -20.20 -21.31
N ASN A 347 9.32 -20.10 -22.08
CA ASN A 347 10.31 -21.16 -22.24
C ASN A 347 11.59 -20.94 -21.40
N GLY A 348 11.53 -20.11 -20.36
CA GLY A 348 12.64 -19.94 -19.42
C GLY A 348 13.70 -18.90 -19.82
N TYR A 349 13.59 -18.29 -20.99
CA TYR A 349 14.56 -17.30 -21.48
C TYR A 349 14.21 -15.84 -21.16
N GLY A 350 13.14 -15.59 -20.46
CA GLY A 350 12.68 -14.23 -20.24
C GLY A 350 12.08 -13.99 -18.88
N ASN A 351 12.51 -14.70 -17.88
CA ASN A 351 12.05 -14.50 -16.51
C ASN A 351 12.18 -13.02 -16.10
N PRO A 352 11.31 -12.51 -15.23
CA PRO A 352 11.44 -11.16 -14.75
C PRO A 352 12.87 -10.94 -14.23
N SER A 353 13.45 -9.85 -14.64
CA SER A 353 14.74 -9.44 -14.09
C SER A 353 14.56 -9.03 -12.66
N ASN A 354 15.51 -9.31 -11.78
CA ASN A 354 15.44 -8.89 -10.39
C ASN A 354 16.23 -7.60 -10.10
N TRP A 355 16.68 -6.88 -11.13
CA TRP A 355 17.36 -5.60 -10.96
C TRP A 355 16.42 -4.48 -10.50
N LEU A 356 15.14 -4.57 -10.82
CA LEU A 356 14.08 -3.74 -10.26
C LEU A 356 12.91 -4.63 -9.88
N LEU A 357 12.52 -4.51 -8.63
CA LEU A 357 11.31 -5.11 -8.08
C LEU A 357 10.55 -4.03 -7.33
N ALA A 358 9.25 -3.98 -7.51
CA ALA A 358 8.40 -3.11 -6.72
C ALA A 358 7.21 -3.90 -6.16
N SER A 359 6.88 -3.63 -4.91
CA SER A 359 5.78 -4.32 -4.23
C SER A 359 5.16 -3.43 -3.17
N ARG A 360 3.90 -3.71 -2.86
CA ARG A 360 3.30 -3.24 -1.61
C ARG A 360 3.88 -4.04 -0.44
N PRO A 361 3.88 -3.47 0.77
CA PRO A 361 4.30 -4.21 1.95
C PRO A 361 3.34 -5.37 2.26
N ASN A 362 3.86 -6.42 2.89
CA ASN A 362 3.10 -7.57 3.40
C ASN A 362 2.25 -8.32 2.35
N THR A 363 2.64 -8.28 1.07
CA THR A 363 1.94 -9.08 0.04
C THR A 363 2.22 -10.57 0.22
N ASN A 364 1.24 -11.40 -0.12
CA ASN A 364 1.40 -12.86 -0.08
C ASN A 364 2.53 -13.32 -1.00
N LEU A 365 2.68 -12.69 -2.17
CA LEU A 365 3.74 -13.00 -3.12
C LEU A 365 5.12 -12.81 -2.48
N MET A 366 5.39 -11.62 -1.91
CA MET A 366 6.68 -11.35 -1.25
C MET A 366 6.91 -12.26 -0.04
N GLY A 367 5.87 -12.53 0.75
CA GLY A 367 5.93 -13.47 1.88
C GLY A 367 6.28 -14.90 1.45
N ASN A 368 5.68 -15.39 0.38
CA ASN A 368 5.96 -16.73 -0.15
C ASN A 368 7.38 -16.85 -0.69
N ILE A 369 7.86 -15.84 -1.42
CA ILE A 369 9.24 -15.79 -1.92
C ILE A 369 10.21 -15.79 -0.74
N LEU A 370 9.99 -14.91 0.25
CA LEU A 370 10.83 -14.81 1.44
C LEU A 370 10.91 -16.13 2.20
N ASN A 371 9.78 -16.74 2.49
CA ASN A 371 9.73 -18.01 3.23
C ASN A 371 10.54 -19.10 2.53
N LYS A 372 10.47 -19.18 1.20
CA LYS A 372 11.27 -20.15 0.43
C LYS A 372 12.75 -19.82 0.41
N GLN A 373 13.12 -18.54 0.29
CA GLN A 373 14.52 -18.12 0.41
C GLN A 373 15.10 -18.53 1.76
N LEU A 374 14.36 -18.25 2.83
CA LEU A 374 14.78 -18.60 4.20
C LEU A 374 14.87 -20.13 4.38
N GLU A 375 13.89 -20.89 3.88
CA GLU A 375 13.93 -22.35 3.89
C GLU A 375 15.16 -22.92 3.19
N ILE A 376 15.54 -22.36 2.03
CA ILE A 376 16.71 -22.78 1.26
C ILE A 376 17.99 -22.58 2.08
N ILE A 377 18.19 -21.41 2.67
CA ILE A 377 19.42 -21.10 3.42
C ILE A 377 19.48 -21.83 4.77
N GLU A 378 18.36 -21.96 5.49
CA GLU A 378 18.30 -22.67 6.79
C GLU A 378 18.59 -24.17 6.63
N ASN A 379 18.10 -24.78 5.56
CA ASN A 379 18.32 -26.19 5.27
C ASN A 379 19.65 -26.46 4.53
N ASN A 380 20.46 -25.43 4.32
CA ASN A 380 21.75 -25.53 3.63
C ASN A 380 21.64 -26.22 2.25
N LYS A 381 20.53 -25.99 1.53
CA LYS A 381 20.27 -26.56 0.21
C LYS A 381 21.25 -25.96 -0.80
N LYS A 382 21.83 -26.80 -1.65
CA LYS A 382 22.62 -26.31 -2.79
C LYS A 382 21.69 -25.62 -3.79
N PHE A 383 22.13 -24.51 -4.35
CA PHE A 383 21.42 -23.76 -5.37
C PHE A 383 22.42 -23.04 -6.30
N ASP A 384 22.00 -22.80 -7.53
CA ASP A 384 22.77 -22.09 -8.53
C ASP A 384 22.60 -20.57 -8.40
N TYR A 385 23.39 -19.82 -9.18
CA TYR A 385 23.48 -18.35 -9.07
C TYR A 385 22.11 -17.63 -9.14
N HIS A 386 21.17 -18.14 -9.93
CA HIS A 386 19.87 -17.50 -10.15
C HIS A 386 18.72 -18.07 -9.30
N ASP A 387 18.93 -19.19 -8.63
CA ASP A 387 17.86 -19.97 -8.01
C ASP A 387 17.17 -19.24 -6.87
N ILE A 388 17.94 -18.58 -6.00
CA ILE A 388 17.41 -17.90 -4.82
C ILE A 388 16.83 -16.52 -5.12
N GLY A 389 17.11 -15.96 -6.31
CA GLY A 389 16.61 -14.68 -6.77
C GLY A 389 15.60 -14.84 -7.90
N LYS A 390 16.08 -14.59 -9.11
CA LYS A 390 15.28 -14.51 -10.34
C LYS A 390 14.38 -15.72 -10.58
N ILE A 391 14.89 -16.94 -10.42
CA ILE A 391 14.13 -18.17 -10.71
C ILE A 391 13.02 -18.37 -9.68
N LEU A 392 13.31 -18.15 -8.41
CA LEU A 392 12.32 -18.28 -7.35
C LEU A 392 11.19 -17.27 -7.50
N ILE A 393 11.51 -16.02 -7.84
CA ILE A 393 10.51 -14.99 -8.13
C ILE A 393 9.62 -15.44 -9.28
N TRP A 394 10.22 -15.97 -10.36
CA TRP A 394 9.47 -16.47 -11.50
C TRP A 394 8.54 -17.62 -11.13
N GLN A 395 9.01 -18.60 -10.35
CA GLN A 395 8.19 -19.73 -9.91
C GLN A 395 6.96 -19.31 -9.10
N GLU A 396 7.07 -18.25 -8.32
CA GLU A 396 5.92 -17.72 -7.58
C GLU A 396 4.98 -16.93 -8.49
N LEU A 397 5.50 -16.12 -9.41
CA LEU A 397 4.71 -15.39 -10.39
C LEU A 397 3.98 -16.33 -11.36
N GLU A 398 4.62 -17.44 -11.76
CA GLU A 398 4.02 -18.44 -12.67
C GLU A 398 2.72 -19.03 -12.11
N LYS A 399 2.61 -19.17 -10.80
CA LYS A 399 1.37 -19.62 -10.14
C LYS A 399 0.21 -18.63 -10.30
N LEU A 400 0.51 -17.37 -10.61
CA LEU A 400 -0.43 -16.27 -10.73
C LEU A 400 -0.81 -15.95 -12.18
N PHE A 401 -0.30 -16.69 -13.17
CA PHE A 401 -0.47 -16.41 -14.60
C PHE A 401 -1.92 -16.26 -15.09
N ASN A 402 -2.88 -16.85 -14.40
CA ASN A 402 -4.29 -16.72 -14.72
C ASN A 402 -5.01 -15.65 -13.89
N GLN A 403 -4.26 -14.87 -13.10
CA GLN A 403 -4.76 -13.84 -12.19
C GLN A 403 -4.22 -12.48 -12.66
N GLU A 404 -4.85 -11.89 -13.66
CA GLU A 404 -4.41 -10.65 -14.33
C GLU A 404 -4.17 -9.44 -13.41
N TYR A 405 -4.48 -9.54 -12.12
CA TYR A 405 -4.46 -8.41 -11.19
C TYR A 405 -3.36 -8.50 -10.12
N GLU A 406 -2.54 -9.55 -10.12
CA GLU A 406 -1.57 -9.75 -9.05
C GLU A 406 -0.19 -9.17 -9.38
N TYR A 407 0.15 -9.04 -10.65
CA TYR A 407 1.42 -8.47 -11.06
C TYR A 407 1.39 -7.77 -12.41
N TYR A 408 2.31 -6.82 -12.60
CA TYR A 408 2.52 -6.10 -13.85
C TYR A 408 3.98 -6.18 -14.27
N HIS A 409 4.23 -6.47 -15.55
CA HIS A 409 5.54 -6.43 -16.13
C HIS A 409 5.65 -5.36 -17.20
N TYR A 410 6.66 -4.51 -17.07
CA TYR A 410 7.06 -3.60 -18.12
C TYR A 410 7.82 -4.36 -19.21
N PRO A 411 7.61 -4.03 -20.48
CA PRO A 411 8.38 -4.60 -21.57
C PRO A 411 9.85 -4.12 -21.52
N ASN A 412 10.78 -4.94 -21.96
CA ASN A 412 12.22 -4.62 -21.99
C ASN A 412 12.60 -3.49 -22.93
N THR A 413 11.70 -2.96 -23.76
CA THR A 413 11.93 -1.79 -24.58
C THR A 413 12.03 -0.50 -23.78
N ILE A 414 11.52 -0.49 -22.52
CA ILE A 414 11.54 0.69 -21.63
C ILE A 414 12.74 0.68 -20.71
N ASP A 415 13.40 -0.47 -20.51
CA ASP A 415 14.55 -0.62 -19.62
C ASP A 415 15.91 -0.51 -20.33
N GLY A 416 15.90 -0.31 -21.64
CA GLY A 416 17.10 -0.18 -22.45
C GLY A 416 17.90 -1.48 -22.67
N THR A 417 17.36 -2.63 -22.30
CA THR A 417 18.05 -3.93 -22.47
C THR A 417 17.92 -4.51 -23.87
N ARG A 418 17.01 -3.96 -24.69
CA ARG A 418 16.81 -4.37 -26.09
C ARG A 418 16.80 -3.15 -27.01
N ASP A 419 17.37 -3.31 -28.21
CA ASP A 419 17.27 -2.33 -29.29
C ASP A 419 16.03 -2.58 -30.18
N THR A 420 15.84 -1.74 -31.20
CA THR A 420 14.72 -1.84 -32.18
C THR A 420 14.69 -3.18 -32.91
N GLU A 421 15.81 -3.86 -33.07
CA GLU A 421 15.89 -5.19 -33.68
C GLU A 421 15.67 -6.34 -32.68
N GLY A 422 15.37 -6.00 -31.41
CA GLY A 422 15.21 -6.97 -30.33
C GLY A 422 16.52 -7.59 -29.84
N LYS A 423 17.67 -7.09 -30.27
CA LYS A 423 18.99 -7.56 -29.82
C LYS A 423 19.30 -7.05 -28.43
N TRP A 424 19.99 -7.88 -27.64
CA TRP A 424 20.49 -7.46 -26.35
C TRP A 424 21.48 -6.31 -26.44
N VAL A 425 21.24 -5.29 -25.64
CA VAL A 425 22.18 -4.21 -25.40
C VAL A 425 23.15 -4.66 -24.32
N THR A 426 24.22 -5.34 -24.75
CA THR A 426 25.25 -5.87 -23.86
C THR A 426 26.10 -4.76 -23.27
N THR A 427 26.81 -5.06 -22.17
CA THR A 427 27.78 -4.16 -21.55
C THR A 427 28.84 -3.68 -22.57
N GLY A 428 29.30 -4.56 -23.48
CA GLY A 428 30.23 -4.19 -24.55
C GLY A 428 29.68 -3.13 -25.51
N ARG A 429 28.39 -3.22 -25.87
CA ARG A 429 27.73 -2.19 -26.70
C ARG A 429 27.55 -0.87 -25.94
N LEU A 430 27.30 -0.93 -24.63
CA LEU A 430 27.20 0.27 -23.79
C LEU A 430 28.57 0.96 -23.63
N PHE A 431 29.67 0.22 -23.61
CA PHE A 431 31.05 0.74 -23.51
C PHE A 431 31.69 0.98 -24.87
N SER A 432 30.89 1.17 -25.90
CA SER A 432 31.30 1.55 -27.23
C SER A 432 30.54 2.76 -27.70
N ASN A 433 30.93 3.28 -28.87
CA ASN A 433 30.19 4.32 -29.60
C ASN A 433 29.31 3.73 -30.70
N GLU A 434 29.07 2.43 -30.71
CA GLU A 434 28.16 1.76 -31.64
C GLU A 434 26.79 2.43 -31.59
N LYS A 435 26.18 2.67 -32.77
CA LYS A 435 24.83 3.22 -32.81
C LYS A 435 23.83 2.16 -32.26
N ILE A 436 23.15 2.51 -31.18
CA ILE A 436 22.06 1.72 -30.62
C ILE A 436 20.78 2.51 -30.87
N GLU A 437 19.82 1.91 -31.55
CA GLU A 437 18.52 2.51 -31.80
C GLU A 437 17.47 1.89 -30.87
N TYR A 438 16.63 2.72 -30.28
CA TYR A 438 15.53 2.31 -29.42
C TYR A 438 14.21 2.81 -30.01
N ASP A 439 13.17 1.97 -30.00
CA ASP A 439 11.85 2.30 -30.57
C ASP A 439 11.26 3.57 -29.94
N ASN A 440 11.40 3.71 -28.63
CA ASN A 440 10.88 4.82 -27.86
C ASN A 440 11.90 5.30 -26.82
N GLU A 441 13.05 5.78 -27.26
CA GLU A 441 14.07 6.30 -26.32
C GLU A 441 13.52 7.39 -25.38
N LYS A 442 12.48 8.11 -25.83
CA LYS A 442 11.82 9.13 -25.02
C LYS A 442 11.04 8.54 -23.85
N ASP A 443 10.62 7.29 -23.94
CA ASP A 443 9.81 6.59 -22.92
C ASP A 443 10.65 5.70 -22.02
N MET A 444 11.94 5.57 -22.29
CA MET A 444 12.85 4.82 -21.44
C MET A 444 12.92 5.44 -20.05
N LEU A 445 12.67 4.63 -19.03
CA LEU A 445 12.82 5.01 -17.63
C LEU A 445 14.23 4.77 -17.11
N PHE A 446 14.89 3.74 -17.63
CA PHE A 446 16.17 3.25 -17.16
C PHE A 446 17.11 2.89 -18.30
N CYS A 447 18.41 2.92 -18.01
CA CYS A 447 19.43 2.25 -18.81
C CYS A 447 20.14 1.25 -17.90
N VAL A 448 19.94 -0.04 -18.17
CA VAL A 448 20.48 -1.13 -17.38
C VAL A 448 21.84 -1.53 -17.92
N TYR A 449 22.88 -1.51 -17.09
CA TYR A 449 24.11 -2.17 -17.39
C TYR A 449 24.48 -3.14 -16.26
N TYR A 450 25.24 -4.18 -16.60
CA TYR A 450 25.61 -5.20 -15.63
C TYR A 450 27.06 -5.01 -15.21
N ASN A 451 27.29 -4.36 -14.06
CA ASN A 451 28.64 -4.09 -13.55
C ASN A 451 29.49 -5.36 -13.35
N SER A 452 28.84 -6.49 -13.08
CA SER A 452 29.51 -7.78 -12.96
C SER A 452 30.10 -8.29 -14.27
N SER A 453 29.66 -7.79 -15.43
CA SER A 453 30.13 -8.22 -16.75
C SER A 453 31.42 -7.56 -17.18
N ASP A 454 31.73 -6.34 -16.71
CA ASP A 454 33.01 -5.68 -16.89
C ASP A 454 33.34 -4.79 -15.69
N MET A 455 34.17 -5.32 -14.81
CA MET A 455 34.60 -4.60 -13.60
C MET A 455 35.74 -3.61 -13.82
N ASN A 456 36.30 -3.48 -15.04
CA ASN A 456 37.41 -2.54 -15.29
C ASN A 456 36.94 -1.07 -15.18
N ILE A 457 35.68 -0.78 -15.49
CA ILE A 457 35.10 0.54 -15.31
C ILE A 457 35.16 1.00 -13.85
N ASN A 458 35.17 0.10 -12.89
CA ASN A 458 35.25 0.42 -11.45
C ASN A 458 36.60 1.03 -11.05
N LYS A 459 37.61 0.95 -11.91
CA LYS A 459 38.92 1.54 -11.68
C LYS A 459 39.03 2.97 -12.21
N LEU A 460 38.08 3.40 -13.04
CA LEU A 460 38.08 4.72 -13.65
C LEU A 460 37.55 5.77 -12.69
N THR A 461 38.14 6.94 -12.75
CA THR A 461 37.61 8.14 -12.08
C THR A 461 36.37 8.65 -12.79
N ARG A 462 35.59 9.50 -12.11
CA ARG A 462 34.42 10.16 -12.66
C ARG A 462 34.74 10.94 -13.97
N ASN A 463 35.84 11.69 -13.98
CA ASN A 463 36.26 12.46 -15.15
C ASN A 463 36.64 11.56 -16.32
N GLU A 464 37.33 10.46 -16.05
CA GLU A 464 37.68 9.48 -17.09
C GLU A 464 36.42 8.85 -17.72
N ILE A 465 35.43 8.44 -16.90
CA ILE A 465 34.17 7.90 -17.41
C ILE A 465 33.45 8.95 -18.26
N LEU A 466 33.31 10.16 -17.74
CA LEU A 466 32.60 11.24 -18.44
C LEU A 466 33.34 11.76 -19.70
N SER A 467 34.64 11.48 -19.85
CA SER A 467 35.41 11.84 -21.06
C SER A 467 35.28 10.83 -22.19
N LYS A 468 34.76 9.61 -21.93
CA LYS A 468 34.63 8.56 -22.95
C LYS A 468 33.47 8.84 -23.90
N ASP A 469 33.66 8.50 -25.18
CA ASP A 469 32.57 8.47 -26.17
C ASP A 469 31.86 7.11 -26.17
N TRP A 470 31.34 6.73 -24.98
CA TRP A 470 30.57 5.51 -24.78
C TRP A 470 29.08 5.80 -24.71
N ASN A 471 28.26 4.85 -25.12
CA ASN A 471 26.81 4.97 -25.02
C ASN A 471 26.37 5.16 -23.56
N ILE A 472 26.96 4.43 -22.61
CA ILE A 472 26.67 4.59 -21.19
C ILE A 472 26.97 6.03 -20.69
N THR A 473 28.08 6.62 -21.17
CA THR A 473 28.46 7.99 -20.87
C THR A 473 27.42 8.97 -21.41
N LYS A 474 26.91 8.74 -22.62
CA LYS A 474 25.85 9.57 -23.24
C LYS A 474 24.58 9.52 -22.42
N PHE A 475 24.16 8.33 -21.94
CA PHE A 475 23.01 8.18 -21.05
C PHE A 475 23.20 8.90 -19.71
N ILE A 476 24.37 8.75 -19.07
CA ILE A 476 24.70 9.46 -17.84
C ILE A 476 24.62 10.98 -18.04
N LYS A 477 25.27 11.50 -19.07
CA LYS A 477 25.27 12.93 -19.38
C LYS A 477 23.86 13.45 -19.66
N LYS A 478 23.09 12.71 -20.47
CA LYS A 478 21.70 13.06 -20.78
C LYS A 478 20.85 13.09 -19.51
N SER A 479 20.97 12.08 -18.65
CA SER A 479 20.25 12.01 -17.39
C SER A 479 20.62 13.14 -16.45
N LEU A 480 21.92 13.40 -16.25
CA LEU A 480 22.40 14.44 -15.33
C LEU A 480 22.34 15.85 -15.93
N GLN A 481 22.12 15.99 -17.25
CA GLN A 481 22.13 17.27 -18.01
C GLN A 481 23.48 17.99 -17.92
N ILE A 482 24.58 17.26 -18.14
CA ILE A 482 25.97 17.72 -18.07
C ILE A 482 26.71 17.42 -19.40
#